data_c1ea0c8d3fceea80d25e9c968d29bb2f
#
_entry.id   c1ea0c8d3fceea80d25e9c968d29bb2f
#
_cell.length_a   1.000
_cell.length_b   1.000
_cell.length_c   1.000
_cell.angle_alpha   90.00
_cell.angle_beta   90.00
_cell.angle_gamma   90.00
#
_symmetry.space_group_name_H-M   'P 1'
#
loop_
_entity.id
_entity.type
_entity.pdbx_description
1 polymer ?
#
loop_
_entity_poly.entity_id
_entity_poly.type
_entity_poly.pdbx_seq_one_letter_code
_entity_poly.pdbx_strand_id
1 'polypeptide(L)'
;MGIQGQSWGGYQVAYLVTQTGMFKAAMAGAPVSNMTSAYGGIRWESGVVRQFQYEHGQSRIGANLWENRDLYIENSPIFYANRITTPLLIMSNDNDGAVPYYQGIELITAMRRLGKPAWLLCYNGDEHNLTKRPYRQDLSIRMYQFFDHYLKDAPEPSWMKNGLPATLKGKELRYNE
;
A
#
# COMPACT_ATOMS: atom_id res chain seq x y z
N MET A 1 -1.53 -11.91 15.86
CA MET A 1 -1.33 -12.39 14.48
C MET A 1 -1.17 -11.19 13.58
N GLY A 2 -0.22 -11.23 12.63
CA GLY A 2 -0.04 -10.22 11.58
C GLY A 2 -0.43 -10.75 10.20
N ILE A 3 -0.59 -9.86 9.23
CA ILE A 3 -0.87 -10.20 7.84
C ILE A 3 0.00 -9.36 6.90
N GLN A 4 0.42 -9.95 5.79
CA GLN A 4 1.15 -9.23 4.75
C GLN A 4 0.75 -9.70 3.35
N GLY A 5 0.92 -8.84 2.37
CA GLY A 5 0.69 -9.16 0.96
C GLY A 5 1.29 -8.13 0.03
N GLN A 6 1.62 -8.57 -1.20
CA GLN A 6 2.19 -7.72 -2.25
C GLN A 6 1.24 -7.66 -3.44
N SER A 7 1.16 -6.51 -4.11
CA SER A 7 0.37 -6.28 -5.32
C SER A 7 -1.12 -6.55 -5.07
N TRP A 8 -1.73 -7.52 -5.75
CA TRP A 8 -3.11 -7.91 -5.46
C TRP A 8 -3.29 -8.43 -4.02
N GLY A 9 -2.27 -9.12 -3.47
CA GLY A 9 -2.24 -9.47 -2.05
C GLY A 9 -2.16 -8.24 -1.14
N GLY A 10 -1.47 -7.17 -1.57
CA GLY A 10 -1.47 -5.88 -0.88
C GLY A 10 -2.84 -5.23 -0.86
N TYR A 11 -3.56 -5.25 -2.00
CA TYR A 11 -4.97 -4.85 -2.05
C TYR A 11 -5.83 -5.66 -1.07
N GLN A 12 -5.70 -6.99 -1.09
CA GLN A 12 -6.47 -7.85 -0.18
C GLN A 12 -6.20 -7.54 1.29
N VAL A 13 -4.95 -7.30 1.67
CA VAL A 13 -4.59 -6.87 3.03
C VAL A 13 -5.24 -5.53 3.36
N ALA A 14 -5.09 -4.52 2.49
CA ALA A 14 -5.67 -3.20 2.69
C ALA A 14 -7.19 -3.27 2.84
N TYR A 15 -7.87 -4.12 2.07
CA TYR A 15 -9.31 -4.34 2.17
C TYR A 15 -9.69 -5.07 3.45
N LEU A 16 -9.01 -6.16 3.78
CA LEU A 16 -9.31 -6.98 4.97
C LEU A 16 -9.25 -6.17 6.26
N VAL A 17 -8.26 -5.30 6.42
CA VAL A 17 -8.15 -4.46 7.63
C VAL A 17 -9.25 -3.40 7.74
N THR A 18 -10.02 -3.15 6.68
CA THR A 18 -11.25 -2.35 6.76
C THR A 18 -12.45 -3.17 7.24
N GLN A 19 -12.38 -4.50 7.14
CA GLN A 19 -13.49 -5.42 7.44
C GLN A 19 -13.35 -6.07 8.82
N THR A 20 -12.13 -6.21 9.33
CA THR A 20 -11.87 -6.89 10.61
C THR A 20 -10.69 -6.30 11.35
N GLY A 21 -10.78 -6.25 12.68
CA GLY A 21 -9.70 -5.88 13.61
C GLY A 21 -8.91 -7.08 14.15
N MET A 22 -9.02 -8.28 13.56
CA MET A 22 -8.35 -9.48 14.09
C MET A 22 -6.82 -9.47 13.99
N PHE A 23 -6.26 -8.61 13.13
CA PHE A 23 -4.82 -8.50 12.94
C PHE A 23 -4.23 -7.42 13.84
N LYS A 24 -3.15 -7.73 14.57
CA LYS A 24 -2.42 -6.74 15.38
C LYS A 24 -1.51 -5.83 14.55
N ALA A 25 -1.13 -6.26 13.35
CA ALA A 25 -0.31 -5.51 12.42
C ALA A 25 -0.53 -6.00 11.00
N ALA A 26 -0.43 -5.11 10.02
CA ALA A 26 -0.62 -5.44 8.61
C ALA A 26 0.44 -4.73 7.73
N MET A 27 0.88 -5.42 6.66
CA MET A 27 1.76 -4.83 5.63
C MET A 27 1.12 -5.03 4.26
N ALA A 28 0.88 -3.91 3.56
CA ALA A 28 0.33 -3.86 2.21
C ALA A 28 1.39 -3.31 1.24
N GLY A 29 1.99 -4.19 0.44
CA GLY A 29 2.95 -3.80 -0.60
C GLY A 29 2.25 -3.52 -1.92
N ALA A 30 2.54 -2.37 -2.53
CA ALA A 30 1.96 -1.89 -3.78
C ALA A 30 0.43 -2.12 -3.87
N PRO A 31 -0.36 -1.68 -2.85
CA PRO A 31 -1.78 -1.95 -2.82
C PRO A 31 -2.54 -1.08 -3.81
N VAL A 32 -3.53 -1.63 -4.49
CA VAL A 32 -4.61 -0.83 -5.08
C VAL A 32 -5.52 -0.41 -3.94
N SER A 33 -5.58 0.87 -3.63
CA SER A 33 -6.42 1.39 -2.54
C SER A 33 -7.73 2.01 -3.01
N ASN A 34 -7.75 2.49 -4.25
CA ASN A 34 -8.87 3.20 -4.85
C ASN A 34 -9.07 2.75 -6.30
N MET A 35 -10.02 1.86 -6.55
CA MET A 35 -10.29 1.34 -7.88
C MET A 35 -10.87 2.41 -8.82
N THR A 36 -11.48 3.48 -8.28
CA THR A 36 -12.03 4.56 -9.11
C THR A 36 -10.90 5.37 -9.75
N SER A 37 -9.89 5.78 -8.98
CA SER A 37 -8.74 6.51 -9.51
C SER A 37 -7.78 5.61 -10.31
N ALA A 38 -7.62 4.36 -9.90
CA ALA A 38 -6.78 3.40 -10.60
C ALA A 38 -7.37 2.92 -11.94
N TYR A 39 -8.68 3.02 -12.13
CA TYR A 39 -9.38 2.58 -13.34
C TYR A 39 -8.86 3.24 -14.62
N GLY A 40 -8.58 4.56 -14.56
CA GLY A 40 -7.99 5.31 -15.68
C GLY A 40 -6.47 5.14 -15.85
N GLY A 41 -5.83 4.30 -15.04
CA GLY A 41 -4.38 4.13 -15.09
C GLY A 41 -3.92 3.26 -16.27
N ILE A 42 -2.63 3.40 -16.57
CA ILE A 42 -1.92 2.60 -17.58
C ILE A 42 -0.88 1.74 -16.88
N ARG A 43 -0.76 0.49 -17.29
CA ARG A 43 0.38 -0.37 -16.93
C ARG A 43 1.55 -0.02 -17.86
N TRP A 44 2.42 0.85 -17.39
CA TRP A 44 3.50 1.40 -18.22
C TRP A 44 4.47 0.35 -18.77
N GLU A 45 4.65 -0.76 -18.07
CA GLU A 45 5.48 -1.89 -18.56
C GLU A 45 4.93 -2.54 -19.83
N SER A 46 3.61 -2.52 -20.02
CA SER A 46 2.94 -3.18 -21.15
C SER A 46 2.16 -2.23 -22.06
N GLY A 47 1.93 -0.98 -21.63
CA GLY A 47 1.09 0.00 -22.33
C GLY A 47 -0.41 -0.30 -22.26
N VAL A 48 -0.84 -1.30 -21.50
CA VAL A 48 -2.24 -1.71 -21.42
C VAL A 48 -2.99 -0.86 -20.40
N VAL A 49 -4.18 -0.37 -20.76
CA VAL A 49 -5.08 0.31 -19.83
C VAL A 49 -5.58 -0.65 -18.75
N ARG A 50 -5.80 -0.15 -17.54
CA ARG A 50 -6.18 -0.99 -16.39
C ARG A 50 -7.65 -1.38 -16.38
N GLN A 51 -8.50 -0.77 -17.19
CA GLN A 51 -9.95 -0.97 -17.23
C GLN A 51 -10.34 -2.44 -17.32
N PHE A 52 -9.83 -3.15 -18.33
CA PHE A 52 -10.10 -4.58 -18.49
C PHE A 52 -9.74 -5.44 -17.25
N GLN A 53 -8.69 -5.06 -16.52
CA GLN A 53 -8.29 -5.76 -15.29
C GLN A 53 -9.38 -5.69 -14.22
N TYR A 54 -10.07 -4.56 -14.10
CA TYR A 54 -11.15 -4.39 -13.13
C TYR A 54 -12.45 -5.02 -13.62
N GLU A 55 -12.80 -4.83 -14.88
CA GLU A 55 -14.05 -5.32 -15.45
C GLU A 55 -14.09 -6.84 -15.55
N HIS A 56 -13.10 -7.45 -16.21
CA HIS A 56 -13.14 -8.85 -16.63
C HIS A 56 -11.98 -9.68 -16.12
N GLY A 57 -10.86 -9.04 -15.78
CA GLY A 57 -9.63 -9.72 -15.37
C GLY A 57 -9.62 -10.09 -13.89
N GLN A 58 -8.68 -9.53 -13.16
CA GLN A 58 -8.38 -9.90 -11.78
C GLN A 58 -9.49 -9.52 -10.78
N SER A 59 -10.12 -8.36 -10.96
CA SER A 59 -11.18 -7.87 -10.06
C SER A 59 -12.54 -8.46 -10.34
N ARG A 60 -12.85 -8.76 -11.61
CA ARG A 60 -14.11 -9.37 -12.05
C ARG A 60 -15.37 -8.61 -11.60
N ILE A 61 -15.34 -7.29 -11.66
CA ILE A 61 -16.50 -6.46 -11.30
C ILE A 61 -17.67 -6.68 -12.27
N GLY A 62 -17.36 -7.02 -13.54
CA GLY A 62 -18.37 -7.36 -14.55
C GLY A 62 -19.06 -6.18 -15.20
N ALA A 63 -18.67 -4.95 -14.85
CA ALA A 63 -19.22 -3.71 -15.39
C ALA A 63 -18.14 -2.63 -15.44
N ASN A 64 -18.26 -1.67 -16.36
CA ASN A 64 -17.37 -0.52 -16.34
C ASN A 64 -17.74 0.48 -15.22
N LEU A 65 -16.85 1.44 -14.96
CA LEU A 65 -17.00 2.38 -13.85
C LEU A 65 -18.29 3.22 -13.91
N TRP A 66 -18.74 3.58 -15.09
CA TRP A 66 -19.94 4.42 -15.27
C TRP A 66 -21.25 3.61 -15.21
N GLU A 67 -21.20 2.32 -15.59
CA GLU A 67 -22.34 1.40 -15.48
C GLU A 67 -22.63 1.01 -14.03
N ASN A 68 -21.58 0.79 -13.21
CA ASN A 68 -21.75 0.37 -11.83
C ASN A 68 -20.66 0.96 -10.89
N ARG A 69 -20.70 2.28 -10.72
CA ARG A 69 -19.78 3.02 -9.86
C ARG A 69 -19.72 2.47 -8.43
N ASP A 70 -20.83 2.02 -7.91
CA ASP A 70 -20.94 1.64 -6.49
C ASP A 70 -20.13 0.38 -6.19
N LEU A 71 -19.99 -0.56 -7.14
CA LEU A 71 -19.10 -1.71 -6.97
C LEU A 71 -17.61 -1.30 -6.90
N TYR A 72 -17.22 -0.26 -7.64
CA TYR A 72 -15.85 0.26 -7.54
C TYR A 72 -15.58 0.92 -6.19
N ILE A 73 -16.54 1.64 -5.65
CA ILE A 73 -16.46 2.25 -4.31
C ILE A 73 -16.43 1.14 -3.25
N GLU A 74 -17.34 0.17 -3.34
CA GLU A 74 -17.45 -0.94 -2.38
C GLU A 74 -16.13 -1.74 -2.28
N ASN A 75 -15.46 -1.95 -3.40
CA ASN A 75 -14.21 -2.69 -3.48
C ASN A 75 -12.94 -1.84 -3.29
N SER A 76 -13.07 -0.57 -2.93
CA SER A 76 -11.95 0.34 -2.70
C SER A 76 -11.70 0.58 -1.21
N PRO A 77 -10.58 0.08 -0.66
CA PRO A 77 -10.26 0.20 0.77
C PRO A 77 -10.30 1.64 1.30
N ILE A 78 -9.92 2.61 0.47
CA ILE A 78 -9.82 4.02 0.87
C ILE A 78 -11.13 4.59 1.41
N PHE A 79 -12.28 4.18 0.86
CA PHE A 79 -13.59 4.66 1.31
C PHE A 79 -13.99 4.13 2.68
N TYR A 80 -13.27 3.14 3.19
CA TYR A 80 -13.46 2.52 4.49
C TYR A 80 -12.26 2.68 5.42
N ALA A 81 -11.32 3.56 5.08
CA ALA A 81 -10.12 3.79 5.88
C ALA A 81 -10.43 4.21 7.33
N ASN A 82 -11.58 4.86 7.57
CA ASN A 82 -12.05 5.20 8.89
C ASN A 82 -12.32 3.98 9.80
N ARG A 83 -12.58 2.81 9.23
CA ARG A 83 -12.81 1.55 9.96
C ARG A 83 -11.51 0.85 10.36
N ILE A 84 -10.38 1.19 9.75
CA ILE A 84 -9.10 0.54 10.04
C ILE A 84 -8.66 0.89 11.47
N THR A 85 -8.42 -0.15 12.26
CA THR A 85 -7.83 -0.05 13.60
C THR A 85 -6.44 -0.68 13.67
N THR A 86 -6.12 -1.54 12.72
CA THR A 86 -4.84 -2.24 12.60
C THR A 86 -3.75 -1.28 12.13
N PRO A 87 -2.59 -1.20 12.81
CA PRO A 87 -1.41 -0.50 12.31
C PRO A 87 -1.01 -1.03 10.93
N LEU A 88 -0.77 -0.11 9.98
CA LEU A 88 -0.57 -0.45 8.59
C LEU A 88 0.76 0.08 8.05
N LEU A 89 1.64 -0.84 7.67
CA LEU A 89 2.83 -0.55 6.89
C LEU A 89 2.50 -0.66 5.41
N ILE A 90 2.74 0.40 4.65
CA ILE A 90 2.52 0.45 3.20
C ILE A 90 3.88 0.52 2.51
N MET A 91 4.09 -0.23 1.44
CA MET A 91 5.21 -0.03 0.52
C MET A 91 4.62 0.32 -0.85
N SER A 92 5.08 1.42 -1.44
CA SER A 92 4.66 1.83 -2.79
C SER A 92 5.77 2.64 -3.44
N ASN A 93 6.24 2.21 -4.59
CA ASN A 93 7.39 2.79 -5.26
C ASN A 93 6.98 3.77 -6.36
N ASP A 94 7.78 4.81 -6.54
CA ASP A 94 7.47 5.92 -7.45
C ASP A 94 7.68 5.62 -8.93
N ASN A 95 8.39 4.50 -9.24
CA ASN A 95 8.56 3.98 -10.61
C ASN A 95 7.77 2.69 -10.85
N ASP A 96 6.75 2.43 -10.04
CA ASP A 96 5.89 1.25 -10.22
C ASP A 96 5.10 1.35 -11.54
N GLY A 97 5.45 0.50 -12.50
CA GLY A 97 4.80 0.41 -13.81
C GLY A 97 3.52 -0.44 -13.84
N ALA A 98 3.18 -1.10 -12.74
CA ALA A 98 2.03 -1.98 -12.65
C ALA A 98 0.88 -1.37 -11.81
N VAL A 99 1.18 -0.88 -10.60
CA VAL A 99 0.21 -0.21 -9.72
C VAL A 99 0.62 1.26 -9.57
N PRO A 100 -0.23 2.23 -9.91
CA PRO A 100 0.13 3.64 -9.82
C PRO A 100 0.58 4.01 -8.39
N TYR A 101 1.72 4.69 -8.27
CA TYR A 101 2.28 5.13 -6.98
C TYR A 101 1.27 5.86 -6.09
N TYR A 102 0.39 6.67 -6.72
CA TYR A 102 -0.62 7.42 -6.00
C TYR A 102 -1.63 6.55 -5.25
N GLN A 103 -1.75 5.28 -5.56
CA GLN A 103 -2.58 4.36 -4.76
C GLN A 103 -2.04 4.25 -3.32
N GLY A 104 -0.73 4.17 -3.16
CA GLY A 104 -0.09 4.23 -1.82
C GLY A 104 -0.23 5.61 -1.18
N ILE A 105 -0.08 6.69 -1.96
CA ILE A 105 -0.23 8.07 -1.47
C ILE A 105 -1.66 8.34 -0.99
N GLU A 106 -2.66 7.96 -1.76
CA GLU A 106 -4.07 8.13 -1.36
C GLU A 106 -4.35 7.42 -0.03
N LEU A 107 -3.89 6.19 0.13
CA LEU A 107 -4.11 5.42 1.34
C LEU A 107 -3.40 6.01 2.56
N ILE A 108 -2.09 6.33 2.44
CA ILE A 108 -1.33 6.89 3.57
C ILE A 108 -1.88 8.26 4.01
N THR A 109 -2.26 9.11 3.05
CA THR A 109 -2.81 10.43 3.38
C THR A 109 -4.18 10.32 4.04
N ALA A 110 -5.03 9.39 3.60
CA ALA A 110 -6.30 9.10 4.26
C ALA A 110 -6.08 8.61 5.71
N MET A 111 -5.17 7.63 5.91
CA MET A 111 -4.83 7.12 7.25
C MET A 111 -4.32 8.23 8.17
N ARG A 112 -3.40 9.06 7.69
CA ARG A 112 -2.86 10.19 8.45
C ARG A 112 -3.93 11.24 8.77
N ARG A 113 -4.80 11.57 7.82
CA ARG A 113 -5.92 12.50 8.04
C ARG A 113 -6.85 12.02 9.15
N LEU A 114 -7.01 10.70 9.25
CA LEU A 114 -7.87 10.05 10.25
C LEU A 114 -7.14 9.77 11.58
N GLY A 115 -5.86 10.17 11.72
CA GLY A 115 -5.07 9.92 12.94
C GLY A 115 -4.77 8.43 13.17
N LYS A 116 -4.73 7.62 12.09
CA LYS A 116 -4.48 6.18 12.18
C LYS A 116 -2.97 5.88 12.10
N PRO A 117 -2.47 4.86 12.85
CA PRO A 117 -1.07 4.47 12.76
C PRO A 117 -0.76 3.84 11.40
N ALA A 118 0.00 4.58 10.58
CA ALA A 118 0.38 4.13 9.26
C ALA A 118 1.72 4.73 8.81
N TRP A 119 2.50 3.95 8.07
CA TRP A 119 3.80 4.30 7.51
C TRP A 119 3.86 3.94 6.04
N LEU A 120 4.53 4.77 5.25
CA LEU A 120 4.76 4.52 3.83
C LEU A 120 6.27 4.42 3.58
N LEU A 121 6.70 3.28 3.06
CA LEU A 121 8.04 3.09 2.52
C LEU A 121 7.99 3.28 0.99
N CYS A 122 8.83 4.18 0.49
CA CYS A 122 9.01 4.42 -0.95
C CYS A 122 10.48 4.25 -1.32
N TYR A 123 10.77 3.22 -2.10
CA TYR A 123 12.11 2.98 -2.64
C TYR A 123 12.25 3.67 -3.98
N ASN A 124 12.85 4.86 -3.95
CA ASN A 124 12.88 5.77 -5.08
C ASN A 124 13.55 5.18 -6.33
N GLY A 125 12.86 5.30 -7.46
CA GLY A 125 13.31 4.78 -8.74
C GLY A 125 13.31 3.26 -8.83
N ASP A 126 12.68 2.55 -7.88
CA ASP A 126 12.44 1.12 -8.01
C ASP A 126 11.00 0.84 -8.48
N GLU A 127 10.79 -0.35 -8.97
CA GLU A 127 9.61 -0.77 -9.71
C GLU A 127 8.55 -1.43 -8.81
N HIS A 128 7.58 -2.10 -9.42
CA HIS A 128 6.52 -2.84 -8.73
C HIS A 128 7.06 -3.87 -7.72
N ASN A 129 8.06 -4.63 -8.13
CA ASN A 129 8.84 -5.49 -7.26
C ASN A 129 10.22 -4.87 -7.06
N LEU A 130 10.73 -4.91 -5.83
CA LEU A 130 12.06 -4.38 -5.56
C LEU A 130 13.13 -5.17 -6.33
N THR A 131 13.87 -4.48 -7.17
CA THR A 131 14.94 -5.06 -8.01
C THR A 131 16.32 -4.92 -7.38
N LYS A 132 16.54 -3.81 -6.68
CA LYS A 132 17.83 -3.49 -6.07
C LYS A 132 18.00 -4.24 -4.74
N ARG A 133 19.15 -4.94 -4.61
CA ARG A 133 19.47 -5.71 -3.39
C ARG A 133 19.39 -4.88 -2.09
N PRO A 134 19.96 -3.66 -2.00
CA PRO A 134 19.85 -2.86 -0.78
C PRO A 134 18.40 -2.56 -0.38
N TYR A 135 17.53 -2.30 -1.34
CA TYR A 135 16.12 -2.02 -1.08
C TYR A 135 15.38 -3.25 -0.54
N ARG A 136 15.65 -4.42 -1.11
CA ARG A 136 15.08 -5.68 -0.60
C ARG A 136 15.52 -5.99 0.81
N GLN A 137 16.80 -5.74 1.13
CA GLN A 137 17.33 -5.93 2.48
C GLN A 137 16.68 -4.95 3.46
N ASP A 138 16.62 -3.65 3.12
CA ASP A 138 16.02 -2.63 3.97
C ASP A 138 14.52 -2.91 4.22
N LEU A 139 13.76 -3.25 3.17
CA LEU A 139 12.35 -3.62 3.33
C LEU A 139 12.20 -4.80 4.29
N SER A 140 13.01 -5.85 4.13
CA SER A 140 12.95 -7.03 5.02
C SER A 140 13.24 -6.66 6.47
N ILE A 141 14.25 -5.83 6.72
CA ILE A 141 14.61 -5.36 8.07
C ILE A 141 13.45 -4.55 8.67
N ARG A 142 12.92 -3.57 7.94
CA ARG A 142 11.82 -2.72 8.42
C ARG A 142 10.54 -3.51 8.66
N MET A 143 10.22 -4.46 7.81
CA MET A 143 9.09 -5.37 8.03
C MET A 143 9.29 -6.20 9.31
N TYR A 144 10.49 -6.72 9.52
CA TYR A 144 10.82 -7.46 10.74
C TYR A 144 10.63 -6.59 11.99
N GLN A 145 11.22 -5.39 11.98
CA GLN A 145 11.10 -4.42 13.08
C GLN A 145 9.64 -4.02 13.34
N PHE A 146 8.87 -3.76 12.29
CA PHE A 146 7.46 -3.41 12.39
C PHE A 146 6.63 -4.52 13.04
N PHE A 147 6.77 -5.75 12.53
CA PHE A 147 6.03 -6.88 13.09
C PHE A 147 6.51 -7.26 14.50
N ASP A 148 7.80 -7.18 14.79
CA ASP A 148 8.32 -7.46 16.13
C ASP A 148 7.81 -6.44 17.15
N HIS A 149 7.73 -5.16 16.77
CA HIS A 149 7.12 -4.14 17.62
C HIS A 149 5.67 -4.48 17.99
N TYR A 150 4.83 -4.79 17.02
CA TYR A 150 3.40 -5.03 17.28
C TYR A 150 3.06 -6.45 17.76
N LEU A 151 3.87 -7.43 17.44
CA LEU A 151 3.55 -8.85 17.76
C LEU A 151 4.37 -9.41 18.92
N LYS A 152 5.50 -8.81 19.25
CA LYS A 152 6.44 -9.27 20.30
C LYS A 152 6.81 -8.19 21.32
N ASP A 153 6.13 -7.04 21.27
CA ASP A 153 6.36 -5.90 22.17
C ASP A 153 7.82 -5.38 22.14
N ALA A 154 8.49 -5.52 20.98
CA ALA A 154 9.82 -4.96 20.76
C ALA A 154 9.78 -3.41 20.80
N PRO A 155 10.87 -2.73 21.14
CA PRO A 155 10.94 -1.27 21.08
C PRO A 155 10.54 -0.73 19.71
N GLU A 156 9.84 0.41 19.68
CA GLU A 156 9.48 1.07 18.43
C GLU A 156 10.74 1.58 17.72
N PRO A 157 10.98 1.20 16.45
CA PRO A 157 12.13 1.64 15.69
C PRO A 157 12.15 3.16 15.44
N SER A 158 13.35 3.74 15.31
CA SER A 158 13.54 5.18 15.10
C SER A 158 12.84 5.70 13.87
N TRP A 159 12.84 4.94 12.77
CA TRP A 159 12.19 5.30 11.51
C TRP A 159 10.66 5.39 11.63
N MET A 160 10.04 4.63 12.52
CA MET A 160 8.61 4.72 12.79
C MET A 160 8.26 5.98 13.58
N LYS A 161 9.11 6.36 14.55
CA LYS A 161 8.92 7.57 15.36
C LYS A 161 9.15 8.86 14.60
N ASN A 162 10.24 8.93 13.87
CA ASN A 162 10.73 10.19 13.28
C ASN A 162 10.22 10.41 11.86
N GLY A 163 10.06 9.32 11.09
CA GLY A 163 9.70 9.40 9.69
C GLY A 163 10.71 10.18 8.84
N LEU A 164 10.35 10.44 7.60
CA LEU A 164 11.12 11.30 6.69
C LEU A 164 10.17 12.30 6.02
N PRO A 165 10.45 13.62 6.09
CA PRO A 165 9.64 14.60 5.39
C PRO A 165 9.58 14.33 3.89
N ALA A 166 8.40 14.45 3.28
CA ALA A 166 8.20 14.20 1.84
C ALA A 166 9.11 15.06 0.94
N THR A 167 9.53 16.23 1.41
CA THR A 167 10.47 17.12 0.70
C THR A 167 11.89 16.56 0.58
N LEU A 168 12.22 15.54 1.36
CA LEU A 168 13.50 14.84 1.32
C LEU A 168 13.45 13.55 0.49
N LYS A 169 12.29 13.25 -0.12
CA LYS A 169 12.12 12.11 -1.01
C LYS A 169 13.20 12.10 -2.10
N GLY A 170 13.90 10.97 -2.22
CA GLY A 170 15.00 10.80 -3.19
C GLY A 170 16.31 11.51 -2.83
N LYS A 171 16.36 12.27 -1.73
CA LYS A 171 17.57 12.97 -1.25
C LYS A 171 18.21 12.24 -0.07
N GLU A 172 17.40 11.72 0.83
CA GLU A 172 17.84 10.93 1.98
C GLU A 172 17.20 9.54 1.91
N LEU A 173 17.98 8.50 2.11
CA LEU A 173 17.51 7.12 2.02
C LEU A 173 17.46 6.42 3.38
N ARG A 174 18.16 6.92 4.40
CA ARG A 174 18.20 6.43 5.78
C ARG A 174 18.17 4.90 5.91
N TYR A 175 19.06 4.24 5.15
CA TYR A 175 19.24 2.80 5.30
C TYR A 175 19.85 2.50 6.67
N ASN A 176 19.46 1.39 7.28
CA ASN A 176 20.00 0.85 8.54
C ASN A 176 19.76 1.72 9.81
N GLU A 177 18.71 2.53 9.84
CA GLU A 177 18.25 3.19 11.08
C GLU A 177 17.27 2.33 11.90
#